data_d69ac381e77d367267967b6b31c705cf
#
_entry.id   d69ac381e77d367267967b6b31c705cf
#
_cell.length_a   1.000
_cell.length_b   1.000
_cell.length_c   1.000
_cell.angle_alpha   90.00
_cell.angle_beta   90.00
_cell.angle_gamma   90.00
#
_symmetry.space_group_name_H-M   'P 1'
#
loop_
_entity.id
_entity.type
_entity.pdbx_description
1 polymer ?
#
loop_
_entity_poly.entity_id
_entity_poly.type
_entity_poly.pdbx_seq_one_letter_code
_entity_poly.pdbx_strand_id
1 'polypeptide(L)'
;VRSPIWLLALALAVFTVQTDDFVVLGVLPGLAADLGVSEAAAGQLVTVYSLTYALSAPAWALVLPRVSVRRALPPALAVFTAANLAVLAVDTHPQLLALRVLAALSAAVVVPAALATAATRAPSERRGRHLATVMTGLTGAVLVGVPAGTWAGAVSGWEGAFVLCGALGALALVLVAATLPATEPTGARATPADLLRPLANGTVAVLLAVTVLAVAGNLAFQTYLAPVLSGLAGVTPGPLALLLVCAGAGGLLGTQGSGRLVDRLGPTRALASALAVFCVTMSALGLLWPSRPVPVAVVAVLLVCWSAAAWAVPPCLQALMLDRAGERAATQAMAVQSASVHVGAACGGVLGGVAVAAGTGLVPVAATAPAALALLLALTAVRARGRATAPR
;
A
#
# COMPACT_ATOMS: atom_id res chain seq x y z
N VAL A 1 14.11 27.64 2.18
CA VAL A 1 15.25 26.85 1.66
C VAL A 1 14.71 25.79 0.75
N ARG A 2 15.05 25.83 -0.55
CA ARG A 2 14.61 24.84 -1.55
C ARG A 2 15.19 23.48 -1.22
N SER A 3 14.38 22.42 -1.34
CA SER A 3 14.86 21.05 -1.20
C SER A 3 15.85 20.74 -2.33
N PRO A 4 16.96 19.99 -2.07
CA PRO A 4 17.93 19.67 -3.11
C PRO A 4 17.29 18.78 -4.18
N ILE A 5 17.66 18.94 -5.44
CA ILE A 5 17.05 18.27 -6.61
C ILE A 5 17.09 16.74 -6.46
N TRP A 6 18.18 16.17 -5.94
CA TRP A 6 18.27 14.73 -5.71
C TRP A 6 17.19 14.20 -4.75
N LEU A 7 16.78 15.02 -3.77
CA LEU A 7 15.74 14.63 -2.81
C LEU A 7 14.34 14.60 -3.48
N LEU A 8 14.09 15.55 -4.38
CA LEU A 8 12.87 15.57 -5.19
C LEU A 8 12.85 14.42 -6.20
N ALA A 9 14.02 14.06 -6.78
CA ALA A 9 14.16 12.90 -7.65
C ALA A 9 13.83 11.59 -6.91
N LEU A 10 14.27 11.44 -5.66
CA LEU A 10 13.91 10.30 -4.82
C LEU A 10 12.41 10.29 -4.46
N ALA A 11 11.83 11.46 -4.16
CA ALA A 11 10.39 11.56 -3.92
C ALA A 11 9.58 11.18 -5.17
N LEU A 12 10.01 11.58 -6.36
CA LEU A 12 9.40 11.19 -7.62
C LEU A 12 9.53 9.67 -7.87
N ALA A 13 10.70 9.08 -7.61
CA ALA A 13 10.89 7.64 -7.75
C ALA A 13 9.93 6.85 -6.85
N VAL A 14 9.78 7.27 -5.59
CA VAL A 14 8.83 6.67 -4.64
C VAL A 14 7.38 6.90 -5.09
N PHE A 15 7.04 8.11 -5.55
CA PHE A 15 5.72 8.42 -6.12
C PHE A 15 5.37 7.47 -7.26
N THR A 16 6.31 7.25 -8.17
CA THR A 16 6.10 6.45 -9.38
C THR A 16 5.85 4.97 -9.04
N VAL A 17 6.70 4.35 -8.23
CA VAL A 17 6.54 2.94 -7.89
C VAL A 17 5.31 2.69 -7.02
N GLN A 18 4.93 3.65 -6.21
CA GLN A 18 3.73 3.55 -5.39
C GLN A 18 2.45 3.80 -6.21
N THR A 19 2.51 4.65 -7.23
CA THR A 19 1.42 4.81 -8.20
C THR A 19 1.16 3.52 -8.94
N ASP A 20 2.21 2.86 -9.43
CA ASP A 20 2.13 1.59 -10.14
C ASP A 20 1.56 0.44 -9.29
N ASP A 21 1.88 0.42 -7.98
CA ASP A 21 1.35 -0.57 -7.04
C ASP A 21 -0.19 -0.53 -6.96
N PHE A 22 -0.76 0.68 -6.94
CA PHE A 22 -2.19 0.87 -6.74
C PHE A 22 -3.00 1.13 -8.02
N VAL A 23 -2.37 1.53 -9.12
CA VAL A 23 -3.10 1.93 -10.35
C VAL A 23 -3.88 0.78 -10.98
N VAL A 24 -3.42 -0.45 -10.80
CA VAL A 24 -4.11 -1.68 -11.25
C VAL A 24 -5.55 -1.73 -10.76
N LEU A 25 -5.80 -1.27 -9.52
CA LEU A 25 -7.14 -1.28 -8.91
C LEU A 25 -8.14 -0.44 -9.70
N GLY A 26 -7.68 0.65 -10.31
CA GLY A 26 -8.51 1.56 -11.10
C GLY A 26 -8.80 1.08 -12.52
N VAL A 27 -7.99 0.17 -13.08
CA VAL A 27 -8.11 -0.31 -14.47
C VAL A 27 -8.51 -1.78 -14.57
N LEU A 28 -8.69 -2.45 -13.44
CA LEU A 28 -8.93 -3.90 -13.35
C LEU A 28 -10.10 -4.40 -14.22
N PRO A 29 -11.30 -3.78 -14.23
CA PRO A 29 -12.40 -4.25 -15.05
C PRO A 29 -12.13 -4.15 -16.56
N GLY A 30 -11.51 -3.05 -17.02
CA GLY A 30 -11.14 -2.86 -18.43
C GLY A 30 -10.10 -3.88 -18.88
N LEU A 31 -9.09 -4.10 -18.04
CA LEU A 31 -8.04 -5.09 -18.27
C LEU A 31 -8.60 -6.52 -18.33
N ALA A 32 -9.52 -6.88 -17.43
CA ALA A 32 -10.16 -8.20 -17.42
C ALA A 32 -10.95 -8.45 -18.71
N ALA A 33 -11.71 -7.44 -19.16
CA ALA A 33 -12.51 -7.52 -20.38
C ALA A 33 -11.63 -7.65 -21.63
N ASP A 34 -10.56 -6.86 -21.74
CA ASP A 34 -9.68 -6.82 -22.90
C ASP A 34 -8.84 -8.09 -23.05
N LEU A 35 -8.28 -8.60 -21.95
CA LEU A 35 -7.52 -9.86 -21.94
C LEU A 35 -8.41 -11.12 -21.89
N GLY A 36 -9.76 -10.97 -21.88
CA GLY A 36 -10.68 -12.09 -21.85
C GLY A 36 -10.57 -12.99 -20.61
N VAL A 37 -10.22 -12.43 -19.47
CA VAL A 37 -10.07 -13.16 -18.20
C VAL A 37 -11.12 -12.72 -17.18
N SER A 38 -11.35 -13.56 -16.17
CA SER A 38 -12.21 -13.17 -15.05
C SER A 38 -11.59 -12.05 -14.20
N GLU A 39 -12.41 -11.24 -13.53
CA GLU A 39 -11.94 -10.23 -12.58
C GLU A 39 -11.08 -10.84 -11.47
N ALA A 40 -11.39 -12.07 -11.05
CA ALA A 40 -10.57 -12.82 -10.09
C ALA A 40 -9.16 -13.12 -10.63
N ALA A 41 -9.05 -13.48 -11.91
CA ALA A 41 -7.76 -13.68 -12.56
C ALA A 41 -7.01 -12.35 -12.72
N ALA A 42 -7.69 -11.28 -13.15
CA ALA A 42 -7.09 -9.95 -13.22
C ALA A 42 -6.58 -9.45 -11.85
N GLY A 43 -7.31 -9.73 -10.78
CA GLY A 43 -6.90 -9.40 -9.40
C GLY A 43 -5.59 -10.10 -8.95
N GLN A 44 -5.18 -11.20 -9.61
CA GLN A 44 -3.88 -11.85 -9.34
C GLN A 44 -2.69 -10.93 -9.62
N LEU A 45 -2.86 -9.89 -10.45
CA LEU A 45 -1.82 -8.87 -10.68
C LEU A 45 -1.41 -8.19 -9.38
N VAL A 46 -2.37 -7.88 -8.50
CA VAL A 46 -2.12 -7.31 -7.18
C VAL A 46 -1.44 -8.35 -6.28
N THR A 47 -1.93 -9.58 -6.29
CA THR A 47 -1.37 -10.67 -5.49
C THR A 47 0.10 -10.97 -5.86
N VAL A 48 0.38 -11.13 -7.15
CA VAL A 48 1.72 -11.46 -7.66
C VAL A 48 2.71 -10.32 -7.38
N TYR A 49 2.30 -9.06 -7.62
CA TYR A 49 3.11 -7.90 -7.30
C TYR A 49 3.44 -7.85 -5.80
N SER A 50 2.42 -7.92 -4.96
CA SER A 50 2.57 -7.82 -3.51
C SER A 50 3.38 -8.97 -2.93
N LEU A 51 3.17 -10.21 -3.40
CA LEU A 51 3.94 -11.37 -2.96
C LEU A 51 5.42 -11.24 -3.38
N THR A 52 5.66 -10.82 -4.62
CA THR A 52 7.02 -10.59 -5.14
C THR A 52 7.73 -9.52 -4.33
N TYR A 53 7.05 -8.40 -4.04
CA TYR A 53 7.59 -7.34 -3.19
C TYR A 53 7.89 -7.85 -1.78
N ALA A 54 6.95 -8.56 -1.15
CA ALA A 54 7.10 -9.09 0.22
C ALA A 54 8.31 -10.03 0.36
N LEU A 55 8.53 -10.88 -0.65
CA LEU A 55 9.65 -11.84 -0.65
C LEU A 55 10.99 -11.16 -0.99
N SER A 56 10.99 -10.17 -1.87
CA SER A 56 12.21 -9.51 -2.33
C SER A 56 12.69 -8.40 -1.41
N ALA A 57 11.80 -7.69 -0.71
CA ALA A 57 12.19 -6.59 0.17
C ALA A 57 13.15 -6.99 1.29
N PRO A 58 12.98 -8.12 2.01
CA PRO A 58 13.96 -8.60 2.98
C PRO A 58 15.30 -8.97 2.34
N ALA A 59 15.30 -9.58 1.15
CA ALA A 59 16.52 -9.91 0.42
C ALA A 59 17.29 -8.63 0.05
N TRP A 60 16.61 -7.61 -0.45
CA TRP A 60 17.21 -6.31 -0.76
C TRP A 60 17.71 -5.60 0.51
N ALA A 61 17.04 -5.72 1.63
CA ALA A 61 17.51 -5.17 2.91
C ALA A 61 18.87 -5.74 3.34
N LEU A 62 19.20 -6.97 2.93
CA LEU A 62 20.50 -7.60 3.17
C LEU A 62 21.57 -7.17 2.15
N VAL A 63 21.18 -6.87 0.93
CA VAL A 63 22.09 -6.54 -0.18
C VAL A 63 22.41 -5.05 -0.25
N LEU A 64 21.40 -4.19 -0.08
CA LEU A 64 21.55 -2.73 -0.22
C LEU A 64 22.64 -2.10 0.66
N PRO A 65 22.88 -2.52 1.92
CA PRO A 65 23.98 -1.98 2.72
C PRO A 65 25.37 -2.23 2.12
N ARG A 66 25.51 -3.22 1.23
CA ARG A 66 26.77 -3.62 0.58
C ARG A 66 27.01 -2.95 -0.76
N VAL A 67 25.96 -2.36 -1.34
CA VAL A 67 26.00 -1.72 -2.66
C VAL A 67 25.70 -0.24 -2.51
N SER A 68 26.44 0.63 -3.22
CA SER A 68 26.12 2.05 -3.21
C SER A 68 24.74 2.26 -3.87
N VAL A 69 23.91 3.11 -3.28
CA VAL A 69 22.56 3.40 -3.78
C VAL A 69 22.63 3.95 -5.22
N ARG A 70 23.69 4.68 -5.56
CA ARG A 70 23.94 5.15 -6.93
C ARG A 70 24.14 4.02 -7.95
N ARG A 71 24.57 2.84 -7.52
CA ARG A 71 24.69 1.65 -8.38
C ARG A 71 23.44 0.78 -8.38
N ALA A 72 22.63 0.82 -7.32
CA ALA A 72 21.44 -0.01 -7.19
C ALA A 72 20.18 0.64 -7.75
N LEU A 73 19.99 1.95 -7.51
CA LEU A 73 18.73 2.62 -7.81
C LEU A 73 18.47 2.87 -9.31
N PRO A 74 19.44 3.37 -10.14
CA PRO A 74 19.18 3.56 -11.55
C PRO A 74 18.85 2.26 -12.32
N PRO A 75 19.56 1.13 -12.15
CA PRO A 75 19.16 -0.12 -12.79
C PRO A 75 17.77 -0.60 -12.36
N ALA A 76 17.41 -0.46 -11.08
CA ALA A 76 16.08 -0.81 -10.60
C ALA A 76 15.01 0.04 -11.31
N LEU A 77 15.21 1.37 -11.40
CA LEU A 77 14.29 2.25 -12.12
C LEU A 77 14.25 1.96 -13.62
N ALA A 78 15.36 1.56 -14.23
CA ALA A 78 15.40 1.17 -15.64
C ALA A 78 14.57 -0.10 -15.90
N VAL A 79 14.72 -1.13 -15.06
CA VAL A 79 13.92 -2.36 -15.15
C VAL A 79 12.43 -2.06 -14.88
N PHE A 80 12.12 -1.23 -13.89
CA PHE A 80 10.76 -0.79 -13.61
C PHE A 80 10.13 -0.08 -14.82
N THR A 81 10.86 0.87 -15.40
CA THR A 81 10.43 1.63 -16.59
C THR A 81 10.19 0.68 -17.77
N ALA A 82 11.15 -0.21 -18.04
CA ALA A 82 11.04 -1.17 -19.14
C ALA A 82 9.84 -2.11 -18.95
N ALA A 83 9.62 -2.62 -17.73
CA ALA A 83 8.49 -3.50 -17.42
C ALA A 83 7.15 -2.80 -17.66
N ASN A 84 7.02 -1.52 -17.25
CA ASN A 84 5.80 -0.75 -17.43
C ASN A 84 5.55 -0.36 -18.90
N LEU A 85 6.59 -0.04 -19.68
CA LEU A 85 6.44 0.28 -21.09
C LEU A 85 6.25 -0.98 -21.96
N ALA A 86 6.79 -2.12 -21.56
CA ALA A 86 6.61 -3.40 -22.25
C ALA A 86 5.17 -3.91 -22.23
N VAL A 87 4.30 -3.33 -21.40
CA VAL A 87 2.86 -3.61 -21.37
C VAL A 87 2.19 -3.38 -22.75
N LEU A 88 2.72 -2.43 -23.55
CA LEU A 88 2.24 -2.18 -24.92
C LEU A 88 2.43 -3.36 -25.90
N ALA A 89 3.26 -4.34 -25.55
CA ALA A 89 3.51 -5.55 -26.33
C ALA A 89 2.93 -6.81 -25.68
N VAL A 90 1.96 -6.65 -24.75
CA VAL A 90 1.34 -7.75 -24.02
C VAL A 90 0.01 -8.11 -24.64
N ASP A 91 -0.11 -9.37 -25.05
CA ASP A 91 -1.34 -9.94 -25.60
C ASP A 91 -2.03 -10.93 -24.66
N THR A 92 -1.36 -11.30 -23.54
CA THR A 92 -1.88 -12.34 -22.64
C THR A 92 -1.67 -12.01 -21.17
N HIS A 93 -2.60 -12.46 -20.33
CA HIS A 93 -2.53 -12.30 -18.89
C HIS A 93 -1.22 -12.84 -18.24
N PRO A 94 -0.67 -14.03 -18.61
CA PRO A 94 0.60 -14.49 -18.06
C PRO A 94 1.81 -13.59 -18.39
N GLN A 95 1.85 -12.98 -19.57
CA GLN A 95 2.89 -12.00 -19.92
C GLN A 95 2.82 -10.78 -19.00
N LEU A 96 1.60 -10.27 -18.76
CA LEU A 96 1.40 -9.16 -17.82
C LEU A 96 1.81 -9.52 -16.40
N LEU A 97 1.48 -10.73 -15.92
CA LEU A 97 1.95 -11.22 -14.62
C LEU A 97 3.48 -11.21 -14.52
N ALA A 98 4.19 -11.64 -15.57
CA ALA A 98 5.65 -11.61 -15.60
C ALA A 98 6.21 -10.18 -15.50
N LEU A 99 5.60 -9.22 -16.19
CA LEU A 99 5.97 -7.80 -16.08
C LEU A 99 5.70 -7.25 -14.68
N ARG A 100 4.62 -7.67 -14.03
CA ARG A 100 4.32 -7.29 -12.63
C ARG A 100 5.37 -7.81 -11.65
N VAL A 101 5.90 -9.02 -11.87
CA VAL A 101 7.04 -9.55 -11.09
C VAL A 101 8.26 -8.65 -11.24
N LEU A 102 8.63 -8.25 -12.48
CA LEU A 102 9.78 -7.39 -12.73
C LEU A 102 9.61 -5.99 -12.10
N ALA A 103 8.41 -5.41 -12.22
CA ALA A 103 8.08 -4.14 -11.60
C ALA A 103 8.18 -4.21 -10.07
N ALA A 104 7.64 -5.26 -9.44
CA ALA A 104 7.68 -5.45 -8.00
C ALA A 104 9.10 -5.67 -7.45
N LEU A 105 9.91 -6.48 -8.14
CA LEU A 105 11.35 -6.68 -7.80
C LEU A 105 12.09 -5.35 -7.77
N SER A 106 11.81 -4.48 -8.73
CA SER A 106 12.42 -3.16 -8.85
C SER A 106 11.90 -2.21 -7.78
N ALA A 107 10.60 -2.16 -7.54
CA ALA A 107 9.96 -1.32 -6.53
C ALA A 107 10.46 -1.63 -5.12
N ALA A 108 10.73 -2.90 -4.82
CA ALA A 108 11.28 -3.34 -3.54
C ALA A 108 12.69 -2.81 -3.24
N VAL A 109 13.43 -2.35 -4.26
CA VAL A 109 14.70 -1.63 -4.12
C VAL A 109 14.46 -0.14 -3.89
N VAL A 110 13.53 0.46 -4.66
CA VAL A 110 13.39 1.92 -4.79
C VAL A 110 13.03 2.58 -3.47
N VAL A 111 11.97 2.11 -2.80
CA VAL A 111 11.46 2.77 -1.59
C VAL A 111 12.47 2.72 -0.43
N PRO A 112 13.05 1.56 -0.07
CA PRO A 112 14.04 1.50 1.01
C PRO A 112 15.31 2.28 0.69
N ALA A 113 15.80 2.22 -0.56
CA ALA A 113 17.00 2.95 -0.97
C ALA A 113 16.81 4.47 -0.93
N ALA A 114 15.63 4.96 -1.34
CA ALA A 114 15.29 6.38 -1.29
C ALA A 114 15.23 6.88 0.17
N LEU A 115 14.56 6.16 1.06
CA LEU A 115 14.44 6.52 2.47
C LEU A 115 15.79 6.46 3.18
N ALA A 116 16.59 5.41 2.94
CA ALA A 116 17.94 5.29 3.50
C ALA A 116 18.84 6.45 3.05
N THR A 117 18.81 6.81 1.77
CA THR A 117 19.58 7.94 1.23
C THR A 117 19.14 9.27 1.84
N ALA A 118 17.83 9.49 1.94
CA ALA A 118 17.29 10.70 2.57
C ALA A 118 17.71 10.80 4.04
N ALA A 119 17.73 9.69 4.77
CA ALA A 119 18.11 9.65 6.16
C ALA A 119 19.61 9.88 6.39
N THR A 120 20.48 9.27 5.56
CA THR A 120 21.93 9.30 5.75
C THR A 120 22.58 10.58 5.22
N ARG A 121 21.97 11.22 4.20
CA ARG A 121 22.47 12.45 3.59
C ARG A 121 21.95 13.73 4.23
N ALA A 122 20.95 13.62 5.08
CA ALA A 122 20.42 14.76 5.79
C ALA A 122 21.33 15.19 6.93
N PRO A 123 21.57 16.50 7.12
CA PRO A 123 22.07 17.00 8.40
C PRO A 123 21.14 16.55 9.53
N SER A 124 21.70 16.32 10.74
CA SER A 124 20.95 15.81 11.90
C SER A 124 19.65 16.59 12.15
N GLU A 125 19.73 17.94 12.08
CA GLU A 125 18.61 18.85 12.33
C GLU A 125 17.54 18.83 11.24
N ARG A 126 17.83 18.27 10.05
CA ARG A 126 16.94 18.24 8.88
C ARG A 126 16.53 16.83 8.45
N ARG A 127 16.97 15.81 9.18
CA ARG A 127 16.72 14.39 8.84
C ARG A 127 15.23 14.09 8.70
N GLY A 128 14.42 14.54 9.67
CA GLY A 128 12.97 14.40 9.60
C GLY A 128 12.34 15.06 8.38
N ARG A 129 12.84 16.26 8.00
CA ARG A 129 12.34 16.98 6.82
C ARG A 129 12.68 16.26 5.51
N HIS A 130 13.88 15.69 5.37
CA HIS A 130 14.27 14.92 4.19
C HIS A 130 13.44 13.66 4.04
N LEU A 131 13.25 12.90 5.15
CA LEU A 131 12.36 11.75 5.15
C LEU A 131 10.92 12.13 4.79
N ALA A 132 10.40 13.20 5.39
CA ALA A 132 9.05 13.70 5.06
C ALA A 132 8.93 14.05 3.58
N THR A 133 9.95 14.67 2.97
CA THR A 133 9.93 14.99 1.53
C THR A 133 9.85 13.72 0.68
N VAL A 134 10.57 12.64 1.00
CA VAL A 134 10.46 11.37 0.27
C VAL A 134 9.09 10.72 0.53
N MET A 135 8.59 10.77 1.76
CA MET A 135 7.27 10.22 2.11
C MET A 135 6.11 10.97 1.43
N THR A 136 6.28 12.24 1.01
CA THR A 136 5.28 12.92 0.17
C THR A 136 5.10 12.22 -1.19
N GLY A 137 6.11 11.49 -1.68
CA GLY A 137 5.97 10.63 -2.84
C GLY A 137 4.92 9.54 -2.64
N LEU A 138 4.96 8.84 -1.49
CA LEU A 138 3.98 7.81 -1.13
C LEU A 138 2.54 8.38 -1.08
N THR A 139 2.36 9.46 -0.31
CA THR A 139 1.04 10.07 -0.14
C THR A 139 0.53 10.70 -1.44
N GLY A 140 1.44 11.33 -2.21
CA GLY A 140 1.13 11.92 -3.51
C GLY A 140 0.70 10.87 -4.53
N ALA A 141 1.27 9.67 -4.49
CA ALA A 141 0.88 8.56 -5.37
C ALA A 141 -0.60 8.21 -5.19
N VAL A 142 -1.06 8.06 -3.95
CA VAL A 142 -2.47 7.75 -3.67
C VAL A 142 -3.38 8.91 -4.05
N LEU A 143 -2.94 10.16 -3.78
CA LEU A 143 -3.76 11.36 -3.98
C LEU A 143 -3.88 11.79 -5.44
N VAL A 144 -2.78 11.69 -6.19
CA VAL A 144 -2.67 12.23 -7.56
C VAL A 144 -2.32 11.11 -8.55
N GLY A 145 -1.37 10.25 -8.19
CA GLY A 145 -0.85 9.22 -9.08
C GLY A 145 -1.92 8.22 -9.51
N VAL A 146 -2.63 7.64 -8.54
CA VAL A 146 -3.68 6.64 -8.82
C VAL A 146 -4.85 7.24 -9.63
N PRO A 147 -5.42 8.39 -9.27
CA PRO A 147 -6.43 9.04 -10.11
C PRO A 147 -5.93 9.36 -11.53
N ALA A 148 -4.71 9.89 -11.67
CA ALA A 148 -4.12 10.21 -12.97
C ALA A 148 -3.93 8.94 -13.82
N GLY A 149 -3.43 7.86 -13.22
CA GLY A 149 -3.28 6.59 -13.92
C GLY A 149 -4.62 5.94 -14.30
N THR A 150 -5.61 5.98 -13.40
CA THR A 150 -6.97 5.51 -13.70
C THR A 150 -7.60 6.32 -14.85
N TRP A 151 -7.40 7.64 -14.85
CA TRP A 151 -7.85 8.50 -15.94
C TRP A 151 -7.13 8.18 -17.25
N ALA A 152 -5.80 8.01 -17.23
CA ALA A 152 -5.03 7.60 -18.40
C ALA A 152 -5.54 6.26 -18.96
N GLY A 153 -5.82 5.30 -18.09
CA GLY A 153 -6.43 4.02 -18.46
C GLY A 153 -7.84 4.15 -19.05
N ALA A 154 -8.63 5.09 -18.58
CA ALA A 154 -9.98 5.33 -19.13
C ALA A 154 -9.96 5.96 -20.52
N VAL A 155 -8.93 6.77 -20.84
CA VAL A 155 -8.83 7.51 -22.13
C VAL A 155 -8.12 6.70 -23.21
N SER A 156 -7.08 5.94 -22.85
CA SER A 156 -6.18 5.29 -23.81
C SER A 156 -6.07 3.77 -23.65
N GLY A 157 -7.05 3.14 -23.00
CA GLY A 157 -6.98 1.72 -22.66
C GLY A 157 -6.20 1.51 -21.34
N TRP A 158 -6.40 0.35 -20.73
CA TRP A 158 -5.78 0.01 -19.43
C TRP A 158 -4.25 0.12 -19.45
N GLU A 159 -3.63 -0.07 -20.59
CA GLU A 159 -2.19 0.08 -20.83
C GLU A 159 -1.71 1.52 -20.54
N GLY A 160 -2.55 2.51 -20.82
CA GLY A 160 -2.25 3.92 -20.57
C GLY A 160 -1.86 4.22 -19.12
N ALA A 161 -2.43 3.48 -18.17
CA ALA A 161 -2.06 3.59 -16.75
C ALA A 161 -0.59 3.16 -16.50
N PHE A 162 -0.18 2.07 -17.11
CA PHE A 162 1.20 1.55 -17.01
C PHE A 162 2.19 2.41 -17.80
N VAL A 163 1.79 2.87 -18.98
CA VAL A 163 2.60 3.80 -19.79
C VAL A 163 2.88 5.09 -19.02
N LEU A 164 1.90 5.63 -18.31
CA LEU A 164 2.10 6.78 -17.42
C LEU A 164 3.15 6.46 -16.33
N CYS A 165 3.04 5.30 -15.68
CA CYS A 165 4.02 4.85 -14.68
C CYS A 165 5.41 4.66 -15.30
N GLY A 166 5.50 4.11 -16.51
CA GLY A 166 6.73 3.98 -17.27
C GLY A 166 7.37 5.33 -17.62
N ALA A 167 6.57 6.29 -18.07
CA ALA A 167 7.04 7.65 -18.38
C ALA A 167 7.57 8.39 -17.13
N LEU A 168 6.84 8.30 -16.03
CA LEU A 168 7.27 8.82 -14.73
C LEU A 168 8.54 8.11 -14.22
N GLY A 169 8.62 6.79 -14.44
CA GLY A 169 9.80 5.99 -14.13
C GLY A 169 11.03 6.41 -14.92
N ALA A 170 10.88 6.67 -16.22
CA ALA A 170 11.94 7.20 -17.07
C ALA A 170 12.41 8.58 -16.59
N LEU A 171 11.48 9.47 -16.26
CA LEU A 171 11.80 10.78 -15.68
C LEU A 171 12.56 10.64 -14.36
N ALA A 172 12.06 9.78 -13.46
CA ALA A 172 12.72 9.52 -12.18
C ALA A 172 14.12 8.94 -12.37
N LEU A 173 14.29 8.00 -13.32
CA LEU A 173 15.59 7.41 -13.69
C LEU A 173 16.59 8.49 -14.12
N VAL A 174 16.20 9.36 -15.06
CA VAL A 174 17.05 10.44 -15.56
C VAL A 174 17.45 11.38 -14.43
N LEU A 175 16.49 11.82 -13.62
CA LEU A 175 16.74 12.74 -12.51
C LEU A 175 17.63 12.10 -11.43
N VAL A 176 17.39 10.86 -11.07
CA VAL A 176 18.21 10.11 -10.09
C VAL A 176 19.61 9.91 -10.64
N ALA A 177 19.78 9.46 -11.87
CA ALA A 177 21.08 9.25 -12.49
C ALA A 177 21.91 10.54 -12.57
N ALA A 178 21.24 11.67 -12.88
CA ALA A 178 21.89 12.98 -13.03
C ALA A 178 22.21 13.67 -11.70
N THR A 179 21.37 13.49 -10.67
CA THR A 179 21.44 14.32 -9.46
C THR A 179 21.84 13.59 -8.19
N LEU A 180 21.75 12.24 -8.17
CA LEU A 180 22.05 11.47 -6.96
C LEU A 180 23.56 11.53 -6.65
N PRO A 181 23.95 12.07 -5.49
CA PRO A 181 25.36 12.15 -5.11
C PRO A 181 25.96 10.75 -4.91
N ALA A 182 27.29 10.62 -5.10
CA ALA A 182 27.98 9.38 -4.79
C ALA A 182 27.73 8.98 -3.32
N THR A 183 27.31 7.73 -3.11
CA THR A 183 27.04 7.18 -1.79
C THR A 183 28.01 6.04 -1.53
N GLU A 184 28.71 6.11 -0.41
CA GLU A 184 29.48 4.98 0.07
C GLU A 184 28.53 3.91 0.62
N PRO A 185 28.82 2.62 0.40
CA PRO A 185 28.13 1.55 1.08
C PRO A 185 28.26 1.75 2.59
N THR A 186 27.17 1.55 3.33
CA THR A 186 27.23 1.69 4.80
C THR A 186 28.07 0.61 5.47
N GLY A 187 28.44 -0.45 4.73
CA GLY A 187 29.27 -1.55 5.22
C GLY A 187 28.61 -2.40 6.31
N ALA A 188 27.41 -2.03 6.75
CA ALA A 188 26.69 -2.76 7.77
C ALA A 188 26.35 -4.17 7.27
N ARG A 189 26.79 -5.18 8.02
CA ARG A 189 26.42 -6.58 7.74
C ARG A 189 25.09 -6.87 8.44
N ALA A 190 23.99 -6.58 7.77
CA ALA A 190 22.71 -7.11 8.18
C ALA A 190 22.68 -8.63 7.93
N THR A 191 22.26 -9.39 8.92
CA THR A 191 22.06 -10.83 8.82
C THR A 191 20.56 -11.15 8.75
N PRO A 192 20.16 -12.33 8.22
CA PRO A 192 18.75 -12.74 8.27
C PRO A 192 18.20 -12.76 9.70
N ALA A 193 19.04 -13.07 10.70
CA ALA A 193 18.65 -13.06 12.10
C ALA A 193 18.29 -11.64 12.59
N ASP A 194 18.96 -10.60 12.10
CA ASP A 194 18.65 -9.21 12.46
C ASP A 194 17.28 -8.78 11.93
N LEU A 195 16.86 -9.29 10.76
CA LEU A 195 15.53 -9.04 10.20
C LEU A 195 14.43 -9.75 11.01
N LEU A 196 14.73 -10.93 11.56
CA LEU A 196 13.77 -11.70 12.34
C LEU A 196 13.75 -11.32 13.83
N ARG A 197 14.77 -10.60 14.30
CA ARG A 197 14.89 -10.18 15.70
C ARG A 197 13.66 -9.43 16.25
N PRO A 198 12.98 -8.54 15.48
CA PRO A 198 11.75 -7.90 15.95
C PRO A 198 10.63 -8.89 16.26
N LEU A 199 10.59 -10.06 15.61
CA LEU A 199 9.59 -11.09 15.84
C LEU A 199 9.76 -11.78 17.22
N ALA A 200 10.93 -11.73 17.82
CA ALA A 200 11.16 -12.22 19.16
C ALA A 200 10.41 -11.39 20.24
N ASN A 201 10.03 -10.16 19.92
CA ASN A 201 9.13 -9.35 20.75
C ASN A 201 7.69 -9.72 20.44
N GLY A 202 7.02 -10.45 21.34
CA GLY A 202 5.64 -10.90 21.13
C GLY A 202 4.65 -9.78 20.81
N THR A 203 4.85 -8.57 21.37
CA THR A 203 3.97 -7.42 21.04
C THR A 203 4.20 -6.95 19.61
N VAL A 204 5.44 -6.90 19.14
CA VAL A 204 5.77 -6.54 17.76
C VAL A 204 5.22 -7.60 16.81
N ALA A 205 5.36 -8.89 17.13
CA ALA A 205 4.80 -9.98 16.34
C ALA A 205 3.27 -9.88 16.19
N VAL A 206 2.55 -9.55 17.27
CA VAL A 206 1.10 -9.30 17.22
C VAL A 206 0.77 -8.09 16.34
N LEU A 207 1.52 -7.00 16.41
CA LEU A 207 1.30 -5.82 15.56
C LEU A 207 1.57 -6.12 14.07
N LEU A 208 2.54 -6.97 13.76
CA LEU A 208 2.78 -7.44 12.39
C LEU A 208 1.61 -8.30 11.88
N ALA A 209 1.08 -9.21 12.73
CA ALA A 209 -0.11 -9.98 12.39
C ALA A 209 -1.33 -9.08 12.18
N VAL A 210 -1.54 -8.06 13.04
CA VAL A 210 -2.59 -7.04 12.86
C VAL A 210 -2.39 -6.29 11.53
N THR A 211 -1.15 -5.96 11.17
CA THR A 211 -0.85 -5.32 9.87
C THR A 211 -1.28 -6.21 8.71
N VAL A 212 -0.86 -7.49 8.70
CA VAL A 212 -1.24 -8.45 7.65
C VAL A 212 -2.76 -8.55 7.53
N LEU A 213 -3.46 -8.75 8.64
CA LEU A 213 -4.91 -8.96 8.66
C LEU A 213 -5.69 -7.71 8.25
N ALA A 214 -5.30 -6.53 8.75
CA ALA A 214 -5.96 -5.28 8.41
C ALA A 214 -5.80 -4.95 6.92
N VAL A 215 -4.59 -5.13 6.39
CA VAL A 215 -4.31 -4.91 4.96
C VAL A 215 -5.00 -5.96 4.11
N ALA A 216 -5.03 -7.23 4.53
CA ALA A 216 -5.75 -8.28 3.80
C ALA A 216 -7.25 -7.97 3.68
N GLY A 217 -7.89 -7.52 4.77
CA GLY A 217 -9.28 -7.09 4.72
C GLY A 217 -9.49 -5.90 3.79
N ASN A 218 -8.62 -4.89 3.89
CA ASN A 218 -8.74 -3.70 3.03
C ASN A 218 -8.54 -4.05 1.55
N LEU A 219 -7.49 -4.77 1.20
CA LEU A 219 -7.19 -5.10 -0.20
C LEU A 219 -8.16 -6.12 -0.79
N ALA A 220 -8.78 -7.01 0.03
CA ALA A 220 -9.85 -7.87 -0.44
C ALA A 220 -11.04 -7.07 -0.99
N PHE A 221 -11.41 -5.95 -0.35
CA PHE A 221 -12.48 -5.08 -0.82
C PHE A 221 -11.98 -4.10 -1.89
N GLN A 222 -10.86 -3.42 -1.65
CA GLN A 222 -10.34 -2.36 -2.52
C GLN A 222 -10.02 -2.86 -3.94
N THR A 223 -9.46 -4.07 -4.07
CA THR A 223 -9.13 -4.67 -5.37
C THR A 223 -10.37 -4.86 -6.24
N TYR A 224 -11.49 -5.20 -5.64
CA TYR A 224 -12.75 -5.47 -6.34
C TYR A 224 -13.81 -4.39 -6.10
N LEU A 225 -13.37 -3.18 -5.79
CA LEU A 225 -14.23 -2.05 -5.46
C LEU A 225 -15.21 -1.73 -6.60
N ALA A 226 -14.71 -1.62 -7.84
CA ALA A 226 -15.54 -1.26 -8.99
C ALA A 226 -16.66 -2.27 -9.26
N PRO A 227 -16.42 -3.60 -9.36
CA PRO A 227 -17.50 -4.59 -9.51
C PRO A 227 -18.48 -4.61 -8.33
N VAL A 228 -18.02 -4.43 -7.10
CA VAL A 228 -18.91 -4.35 -5.94
C VAL A 228 -19.84 -3.14 -6.04
N LEU A 229 -19.31 -1.96 -6.39
CA LEU A 229 -20.09 -0.73 -6.51
C LEU A 229 -21.09 -0.79 -7.67
N SER A 230 -20.66 -1.30 -8.81
CA SER A 230 -21.55 -1.49 -9.96
C SER A 230 -22.69 -2.46 -9.63
N GLY A 231 -22.40 -3.56 -8.95
CA GLY A 231 -23.41 -4.53 -8.54
C GLY A 231 -24.35 -4.04 -7.44
N LEU A 232 -23.84 -3.24 -6.48
CA LEU A 232 -24.62 -2.76 -5.34
C LEU A 232 -25.52 -1.57 -5.70
N ALA A 233 -25.00 -0.59 -6.43
CA ALA A 233 -25.72 0.64 -6.77
C ALA A 233 -26.34 0.62 -8.17
N GLY A 234 -26.03 -0.38 -8.99
CA GLY A 234 -26.54 -0.46 -10.38
C GLY A 234 -26.07 0.71 -11.25
N VAL A 235 -24.89 1.28 -10.97
CA VAL A 235 -24.44 2.52 -11.58
C VAL A 235 -23.67 2.30 -12.88
N THR A 236 -23.87 3.24 -13.80
CA THR A 236 -23.08 3.40 -15.02
C THR A 236 -21.70 3.99 -14.74
N PRO A 237 -20.75 4.02 -15.69
CA PRO A 237 -19.39 4.51 -15.49
C PRO A 237 -19.27 5.92 -14.87
N GLY A 238 -20.17 6.86 -15.22
CA GLY A 238 -20.12 8.23 -14.69
C GLY A 238 -20.32 8.31 -13.17
N PRO A 239 -21.45 7.86 -12.62
CA PRO A 239 -21.65 7.77 -11.17
C PRO A 239 -20.64 6.89 -10.44
N LEU A 240 -20.12 5.83 -11.08
CA LEU A 240 -19.04 5.02 -10.50
C LEU A 240 -17.78 5.85 -10.27
N ALA A 241 -17.39 6.68 -11.24
CA ALA A 241 -16.24 7.57 -11.08
C ALA A 241 -16.42 8.53 -9.88
N LEU A 242 -17.62 9.07 -9.68
CA LEU A 242 -17.93 9.91 -8.52
C LEU A 242 -17.77 9.15 -7.20
N LEU A 243 -18.23 7.90 -7.13
CA LEU A 243 -18.05 7.05 -5.94
C LEU A 243 -16.58 6.78 -5.64
N LEU A 244 -15.73 6.59 -6.67
CA LEU A 244 -14.29 6.43 -6.50
C LEU A 244 -13.63 7.72 -5.98
N VAL A 245 -14.09 8.90 -6.43
CA VAL A 245 -13.66 10.19 -5.88
C VAL A 245 -14.05 10.33 -4.41
N CYS A 246 -15.26 9.91 -4.03
CA CYS A 246 -15.69 9.89 -2.62
C CYS A 246 -14.79 8.97 -1.77
N ALA A 247 -14.42 7.80 -2.28
CA ALA A 247 -13.46 6.91 -1.62
C ALA A 247 -12.09 7.59 -1.45
N GLY A 248 -11.59 8.27 -2.48
CA GLY A 248 -10.35 9.04 -2.41
C GLY A 248 -10.40 10.15 -1.35
N ALA A 249 -11.48 10.93 -1.32
CA ALA A 249 -11.69 11.96 -0.31
C ALA A 249 -11.72 11.38 1.11
N GLY A 250 -12.41 10.26 1.31
CA GLY A 250 -12.41 9.52 2.57
C GLY A 250 -11.00 9.12 3.02
N GLY A 251 -10.19 8.60 2.11
CA GLY A 251 -8.81 8.22 2.39
C GLY A 251 -7.94 9.38 2.85
N LEU A 252 -8.10 10.56 2.22
CA LEU A 252 -7.43 11.79 2.65
C LEU A 252 -7.83 12.19 4.07
N LEU A 253 -9.13 12.19 4.35
CA LEU A 253 -9.66 12.51 5.69
C LEU A 253 -9.12 11.53 6.73
N GLY A 254 -9.06 10.25 6.41
CA GLY A 254 -8.52 9.20 7.28
C GLY A 254 -7.03 9.39 7.58
N THR A 255 -6.22 9.57 6.55
CA THR A 255 -4.77 9.77 6.70
C THR A 255 -4.46 11.02 7.51
N GLN A 256 -5.10 12.15 7.18
CA GLN A 256 -4.85 13.41 7.90
C GLN A 256 -5.48 13.44 9.29
N GLY A 257 -6.65 12.81 9.47
CA GLY A 257 -7.34 12.72 10.75
C GLY A 257 -6.67 11.75 11.73
N SER A 258 -5.94 10.77 11.24
CA SER A 258 -5.30 9.73 12.05
C SER A 258 -4.33 10.29 13.10
N GLY A 259 -3.55 11.32 12.76
CA GLY A 259 -2.66 12.00 13.72
C GLY A 259 -3.43 12.58 14.90
N ARG A 260 -4.50 13.35 14.63
CA ARG A 260 -5.36 13.91 15.69
C ARG A 260 -6.06 12.82 16.50
N LEU A 261 -6.41 11.71 15.85
CA LEU A 261 -7.03 10.57 16.51
C LEU A 261 -6.05 9.89 17.48
N VAL A 262 -4.79 9.71 17.05
CA VAL A 262 -3.70 9.18 17.88
C VAL A 262 -3.39 10.11 19.05
N ASP A 263 -3.33 11.43 18.82
CA ASP A 263 -3.05 12.40 19.87
C ASP A 263 -4.16 12.44 20.95
N ARG A 264 -5.43 12.27 20.56
CA ARG A 264 -6.57 12.34 21.49
C ARG A 264 -6.87 11.03 22.22
N LEU A 265 -6.80 9.90 21.53
CA LEU A 265 -7.21 8.59 22.04
C LEU A 265 -6.03 7.70 22.43
N GLY A 266 -4.83 8.08 22.04
CA GLY A 266 -3.66 7.23 22.03
C GLY A 266 -3.69 6.23 20.85
N PRO A 267 -2.50 5.74 20.41
CA PRO A 267 -2.38 4.98 19.16
C PRO A 267 -3.19 3.67 19.17
N THR A 268 -3.32 3.03 20.32
CA THR A 268 -4.05 1.75 20.42
C THR A 268 -5.57 1.90 20.29
N ARG A 269 -6.17 2.90 20.96
CA ARG A 269 -7.61 3.17 20.83
C ARG A 269 -7.94 3.73 19.46
N ALA A 270 -7.04 4.55 18.89
CA ALA A 270 -7.17 5.06 17.54
C ALA A 270 -7.21 3.92 16.51
N LEU A 271 -6.29 2.94 16.61
CA LEU A 271 -6.29 1.76 15.77
C LEU A 271 -7.58 0.94 15.93
N ALA A 272 -8.00 0.67 17.17
CA ALA A 272 -9.21 -0.10 17.44
C ALA A 272 -10.46 0.59 16.89
N SER A 273 -10.58 1.92 17.02
CA SER A 273 -11.71 2.67 16.47
C SER A 273 -11.73 2.65 14.94
N ALA A 274 -10.58 2.79 14.29
CA ALA A 274 -10.47 2.69 12.83
C ALA A 274 -10.89 1.30 12.33
N LEU A 275 -10.37 0.23 12.95
CA LEU A 275 -10.76 -1.15 12.60
C LEU A 275 -12.24 -1.44 12.88
N ALA A 276 -12.81 -0.90 13.96
CA ALA A 276 -14.23 -1.05 14.27
C ALA A 276 -15.11 -0.35 13.20
N VAL A 277 -14.79 0.88 12.83
CA VAL A 277 -15.50 1.60 11.75
C VAL A 277 -15.39 0.83 10.43
N PHE A 278 -14.20 0.30 10.10
CA PHE A 278 -14.01 -0.54 8.92
C PHE A 278 -14.96 -1.75 8.95
N CYS A 279 -14.99 -2.52 10.05
CA CYS A 279 -15.84 -3.70 10.18
C CYS A 279 -17.34 -3.35 10.07
N VAL A 280 -17.77 -2.27 10.74
CA VAL A 280 -19.16 -1.81 10.65
C VAL A 280 -19.54 -1.44 9.21
N THR A 281 -18.66 -0.71 8.53
CA THR A 281 -18.92 -0.27 7.15
C THR A 281 -18.96 -1.45 6.17
N MET A 282 -18.03 -2.39 6.30
CA MET A 282 -18.03 -3.61 5.46
C MET A 282 -19.27 -4.47 5.74
N SER A 283 -19.63 -4.64 6.99
CA SER A 283 -20.87 -5.36 7.36
C SER A 283 -22.11 -4.67 6.80
N ALA A 284 -22.18 -3.34 6.86
CA ALA A 284 -23.29 -2.57 6.28
C ALA A 284 -23.39 -2.76 4.75
N LEU A 285 -22.28 -2.71 4.03
CA LEU A 285 -22.26 -2.97 2.58
C LEU A 285 -22.75 -4.38 2.25
N GLY A 286 -22.32 -5.40 3.02
CA GLY A 286 -22.78 -6.77 2.85
C GLY A 286 -24.29 -6.94 3.14
N LEU A 287 -24.78 -6.32 4.21
CA LEU A 287 -26.20 -6.38 4.61
C LEU A 287 -27.13 -5.64 3.63
N LEU A 288 -26.62 -4.61 2.93
CA LEU A 288 -27.39 -3.89 1.91
C LEU A 288 -27.43 -4.63 0.56
N TRP A 289 -26.64 -5.67 0.37
CA TRP A 289 -26.58 -6.40 -0.90
C TRP A 289 -27.93 -6.99 -1.36
N PRO A 290 -28.77 -7.56 -0.50
CA PRO A 290 -30.10 -8.05 -0.92
C PRO A 290 -31.06 -6.92 -1.35
N SER A 291 -30.85 -5.70 -0.86
CA SER A 291 -31.74 -4.53 -1.12
C SER A 291 -31.32 -3.69 -2.34
N ARG A 292 -30.45 -4.23 -3.20
CA ARG A 292 -29.98 -3.52 -4.40
C ARG A 292 -31.08 -3.31 -5.43
N PRO A 293 -31.07 -2.19 -6.20
CA PRO A 293 -30.03 -1.15 -6.20
C PRO A 293 -30.13 -0.22 -4.98
N VAL A 294 -28.99 -0.01 -4.29
CA VAL A 294 -28.88 0.89 -3.15
C VAL A 294 -28.68 2.33 -3.63
N PRO A 295 -29.34 3.34 -3.03
CA PRO A 295 -29.14 4.72 -3.42
C PRO A 295 -27.67 5.14 -3.38
N VAL A 296 -27.20 5.80 -4.46
CA VAL A 296 -25.78 6.21 -4.63
C VAL A 296 -25.26 7.03 -3.45
N ALA A 297 -26.10 7.89 -2.87
CA ALA A 297 -25.74 8.71 -1.70
C ALA A 297 -25.39 7.86 -0.48
N VAL A 298 -26.13 6.77 -0.21
CA VAL A 298 -25.86 5.84 0.89
C VAL A 298 -24.52 5.14 0.65
N VAL A 299 -24.31 4.64 -0.56
CA VAL A 299 -23.05 4.00 -0.95
C VAL A 299 -21.88 4.98 -0.82
N ALA A 300 -22.04 6.23 -1.26
CA ALA A 300 -21.00 7.27 -1.14
C ALA A 300 -20.59 7.53 0.32
N VAL A 301 -21.55 7.64 1.24
CA VAL A 301 -21.28 7.82 2.68
C VAL A 301 -20.51 6.62 3.24
N LEU A 302 -20.94 5.39 2.93
CA LEU A 302 -20.25 4.19 3.37
C LEU A 302 -18.84 4.10 2.80
N LEU A 303 -18.63 4.49 1.56
CA LEU A 303 -17.29 4.53 0.95
C LEU A 303 -16.36 5.55 1.62
N VAL A 304 -16.87 6.73 1.94
CA VAL A 304 -16.08 7.73 2.69
C VAL A 304 -15.70 7.19 4.07
N CYS A 305 -16.65 6.58 4.80
CA CYS A 305 -16.39 5.99 6.12
C CYS A 305 -15.39 4.83 6.04
N TRP A 306 -15.57 3.90 5.07
CA TRP A 306 -14.64 2.80 4.85
C TRP A 306 -13.24 3.33 4.56
N SER A 307 -13.12 4.20 3.59
CA SER A 307 -11.82 4.67 3.14
C SER A 307 -11.11 5.50 4.21
N ALA A 308 -11.86 6.34 4.94
CA ALA A 308 -11.31 7.07 6.09
C ALA A 308 -10.77 6.11 7.16
N ALA A 309 -11.52 5.07 7.49
CA ALA A 309 -11.11 4.07 8.45
C ALA A 309 -9.88 3.28 7.97
N ALA A 310 -9.91 2.78 6.73
CA ALA A 310 -8.84 2.00 6.13
C ALA A 310 -7.50 2.75 6.10
N TRP A 311 -7.53 4.02 5.66
CA TRP A 311 -6.33 4.85 5.57
C TRP A 311 -5.89 5.50 6.88
N ALA A 312 -6.70 5.41 7.94
CA ALA A 312 -6.26 5.76 9.29
C ALA A 312 -5.46 4.62 9.96
N VAL A 313 -5.65 3.37 9.55
CA VAL A 313 -4.98 2.20 10.15
C VAL A 313 -3.44 2.26 10.03
N PRO A 314 -2.82 2.51 8.84
CA PRO A 314 -1.37 2.49 8.71
C PRO A 314 -0.64 3.47 9.64
N PRO A 315 -1.00 4.76 9.76
CA PRO A 315 -0.34 5.66 10.69
C PRO A 315 -0.48 5.24 12.16
N CYS A 316 -1.64 4.70 12.55
CA CYS A 316 -1.85 4.19 13.91
C CYS A 316 -0.94 2.99 14.21
N LEU A 317 -0.80 2.07 13.25
CA LEU A 317 0.09 0.91 13.36
C LEU A 317 1.56 1.31 13.40
N GLN A 318 1.98 2.28 12.58
CA GLN A 318 3.35 2.80 12.59
C GLN A 318 3.69 3.45 13.93
N ALA A 319 2.79 4.27 14.47
CA ALA A 319 2.97 4.86 15.79
C ALA A 319 3.12 3.81 16.89
N LEU A 320 2.27 2.76 16.86
CA LEU A 320 2.36 1.64 17.80
C LEU A 320 3.65 0.83 17.62
N MET A 321 4.06 0.58 16.39
CA MET A 321 5.27 -0.17 16.08
C MET A 321 6.50 0.53 16.65
N LEU A 322 6.62 1.84 16.45
CA LEU A 322 7.71 2.66 16.97
C LEU A 322 7.71 2.67 18.51
N ASP A 323 6.56 2.84 19.16
CA ASP A 323 6.40 2.81 20.63
C ASP A 323 6.82 1.45 21.23
N ARG A 324 6.59 0.34 20.52
CA ARG A 324 6.80 -1.01 21.04
C ARG A 324 8.14 -1.64 20.66
N ALA A 325 8.71 -1.28 19.53
CA ALA A 325 10.00 -1.79 19.08
C ALA A 325 11.17 -1.13 19.86
N GLY A 326 10.98 0.10 20.33
CA GLY A 326 12.03 0.92 20.93
C GLY A 326 13.03 1.43 19.88
N GLU A 327 13.82 2.44 20.22
CA GLU A 327 14.72 3.13 19.29
C GLU A 327 15.72 2.20 18.56
N ARG A 328 16.24 1.19 19.27
CA ARG A 328 17.27 0.27 18.72
C ARG A 328 16.72 -0.68 17.67
N ALA A 329 15.46 -1.07 17.75
CA ALA A 329 14.84 -2.02 16.84
C ALA A 329 13.84 -1.36 15.87
N ALA A 330 13.63 -0.04 15.96
CA ALA A 330 12.65 0.69 15.18
C ALA A 330 12.82 0.48 13.65
N THR A 331 14.06 0.61 13.16
CA THR A 331 14.34 0.48 11.71
C THR A 331 14.02 -0.92 11.21
N GLN A 332 14.42 -1.96 11.94
CA GLN A 332 14.15 -3.36 11.58
C GLN A 332 12.65 -3.67 11.67
N ALA A 333 11.98 -3.21 12.72
CA ALA A 333 10.55 -3.40 12.91
C ALA A 333 9.74 -2.74 11.76
N MET A 334 10.12 -1.54 11.34
CA MET A 334 9.47 -0.85 10.21
C MET A 334 9.74 -1.56 8.88
N ALA A 335 10.92 -2.13 8.67
CA ALA A 335 11.22 -2.91 7.47
C ALA A 335 10.37 -4.19 7.40
N VAL A 336 10.25 -4.92 8.52
CA VAL A 336 9.39 -6.11 8.59
C VAL A 336 7.90 -5.74 8.47
N GLN A 337 7.49 -4.59 9.03
CA GLN A 337 6.13 -4.08 8.86
C GLN A 337 5.82 -3.79 7.39
N SER A 338 6.75 -3.19 6.64
CA SER A 338 6.57 -2.96 5.20
C SER A 338 6.38 -4.27 4.44
N ALA A 339 7.16 -5.30 4.73
CA ALA A 339 6.95 -6.64 4.17
C ALA A 339 5.58 -7.21 4.56
N SER A 340 5.15 -7.03 5.81
CA SER A 340 3.85 -7.49 6.31
C SER A 340 2.67 -6.81 5.60
N VAL A 341 2.80 -5.54 5.22
CA VAL A 341 1.81 -4.84 4.38
C VAL A 341 1.61 -5.58 3.06
N HIS A 342 2.69 -5.95 2.37
CA HIS A 342 2.60 -6.62 1.09
C HIS A 342 2.16 -8.09 1.21
N VAL A 343 2.52 -8.79 2.31
CA VAL A 343 1.93 -10.10 2.62
C VAL A 343 0.41 -9.98 2.79
N GLY A 344 -0.04 -8.97 3.54
CA GLY A 344 -1.45 -8.69 3.71
C GLY A 344 -2.14 -8.37 2.39
N ALA A 345 -1.49 -7.57 1.52
CA ALA A 345 -2.03 -7.22 0.20
C ALA A 345 -2.17 -8.46 -0.69
N ALA A 346 -1.17 -9.34 -0.71
CA ALA A 346 -1.26 -10.61 -1.44
C ALA A 346 -2.39 -11.50 -0.94
N CYS A 347 -2.50 -11.68 0.38
CA CYS A 347 -3.61 -12.43 1.00
C CYS A 347 -4.98 -11.80 0.68
N GLY A 348 -5.06 -10.47 0.71
CA GLY A 348 -6.28 -9.72 0.38
C GLY A 348 -6.69 -9.92 -1.08
N GLY A 349 -5.76 -9.83 -2.02
CA GLY A 349 -6.02 -10.09 -3.44
C GLY A 349 -6.59 -11.49 -3.68
N VAL A 350 -6.00 -12.52 -3.05
CA VAL A 350 -6.51 -13.91 -3.12
C VAL A 350 -7.90 -14.01 -2.49
N LEU A 351 -8.07 -13.50 -1.27
CA LEU A 351 -9.34 -13.57 -0.53
C LEU A 351 -10.47 -12.88 -1.29
N GLY A 352 -10.22 -11.68 -1.80
CA GLY A 352 -11.17 -10.94 -2.63
C GLY A 352 -11.46 -11.66 -3.94
N GLY A 353 -10.45 -12.26 -4.59
CA GLY A 353 -10.61 -13.05 -5.81
C GLY A 353 -11.50 -14.27 -5.61
N VAL A 354 -11.31 -15.01 -4.52
CA VAL A 354 -12.19 -16.14 -4.17
C VAL A 354 -13.61 -15.65 -3.87
N ALA A 355 -13.73 -14.54 -3.14
CA ALA A 355 -15.04 -13.98 -2.81
C ALA A 355 -15.81 -13.50 -4.05
N VAL A 356 -15.14 -12.76 -4.97
CA VAL A 356 -15.79 -12.29 -6.19
C VAL A 356 -16.18 -13.42 -7.13
N ALA A 357 -15.36 -14.47 -7.22
CA ALA A 357 -15.68 -15.65 -8.01
C ALA A 357 -16.91 -16.40 -7.48
N ALA A 358 -17.10 -16.43 -6.15
CA ALA A 358 -18.27 -17.02 -5.51
C ALA A 358 -19.51 -16.10 -5.56
N GLY A 359 -19.31 -14.79 -5.70
CA GLY A 359 -20.35 -13.77 -5.82
C GLY A 359 -19.88 -12.43 -5.27
N THR A 360 -20.06 -11.37 -6.08
CA THR A 360 -19.55 -10.02 -5.78
C THR A 360 -20.01 -9.47 -4.42
N GLY A 361 -21.24 -9.86 -3.98
CA GLY A 361 -21.78 -9.48 -2.67
C GLY A 361 -21.07 -10.10 -1.47
N LEU A 362 -20.24 -11.13 -1.68
CA LEU A 362 -19.47 -11.77 -0.61
C LEU A 362 -18.16 -11.01 -0.31
N VAL A 363 -17.73 -10.12 -1.20
CA VAL A 363 -16.47 -9.38 -1.04
C VAL A 363 -16.44 -8.54 0.25
N PRO A 364 -17.46 -7.72 0.57
CA PRO A 364 -17.47 -6.98 1.85
C PRO A 364 -17.45 -7.90 3.07
N VAL A 365 -18.17 -9.03 3.01
CA VAL A 365 -18.19 -10.02 4.10
C VAL A 365 -16.83 -10.67 4.30
N ALA A 366 -16.18 -11.08 3.19
CA ALA A 366 -14.84 -11.65 3.20
C ALA A 366 -13.80 -10.65 3.75
N ALA A 367 -13.93 -9.35 3.42
CA ALA A 367 -13.07 -8.29 3.94
C ALA A 367 -13.24 -8.05 5.45
N THR A 368 -14.46 -8.28 5.99
CA THR A 368 -14.76 -8.10 7.42
C THR A 368 -14.01 -9.11 8.29
N ALA A 369 -13.88 -10.36 7.87
CA ALA A 369 -13.33 -11.42 8.70
C ALA A 369 -11.88 -11.16 9.17
N PRO A 370 -10.91 -10.88 8.31
CA PRO A 370 -9.55 -10.56 8.74
C PRO A 370 -9.49 -9.24 9.52
N ALA A 371 -10.29 -8.23 9.15
CA ALA A 371 -10.32 -6.96 9.89
C ALA A 371 -10.87 -7.12 11.31
N ALA A 372 -11.89 -7.94 11.52
CA ALA A 372 -12.43 -8.28 12.84
C ALA A 372 -11.39 -9.03 13.69
N LEU A 373 -10.66 -9.97 13.09
CA LEU A 373 -9.56 -10.66 13.78
C LEU A 373 -8.43 -9.68 14.15
N ALA A 374 -8.08 -8.75 13.24
CA ALA A 374 -7.13 -7.68 13.53
C ALA A 374 -7.59 -6.80 14.73
N LEU A 375 -8.87 -6.45 14.76
CA LEU A 375 -9.46 -5.70 15.88
C LEU A 375 -9.37 -6.48 17.20
N LEU A 376 -9.71 -7.75 17.20
CA LEU A 376 -9.62 -8.61 18.39
C LEU A 376 -8.17 -8.70 18.89
N LEU A 377 -7.20 -8.92 18.01
CA LEU A 377 -5.79 -8.96 18.37
C LEU A 377 -5.29 -7.61 18.89
N ALA A 378 -5.69 -6.49 18.29
CA ALA A 378 -5.34 -5.17 18.77
C ALA A 378 -5.89 -4.92 20.20
N LEU A 379 -7.11 -5.34 20.48
CA LEU A 379 -7.74 -5.20 21.79
C LEU A 379 -7.09 -6.09 22.86
N THR A 380 -6.66 -7.31 22.52
CA THR A 380 -5.97 -8.21 23.47
C THR A 380 -4.56 -7.69 23.82
N ALA A 381 -3.84 -7.12 22.85
CA ALA A 381 -2.56 -6.47 23.09
C ALA A 381 -2.65 -5.26 24.07
N VAL A 382 -3.82 -4.61 24.12
CA VAL A 382 -4.13 -3.53 25.09
C VAL A 382 -4.29 -4.07 26.50
N ARG A 383 -5.07 -5.16 26.65
CA ARG A 383 -5.41 -5.74 27.97
C ARG A 383 -4.20 -6.31 28.68
N ALA A 384 -3.24 -6.83 27.95
CA ALA A 384 -2.01 -7.36 28.52
C ALA A 384 -1.19 -6.27 29.27
N ARG A 385 -1.25 -5.00 28.84
CA ARG A 385 -0.56 -3.88 29.52
C ARG A 385 -1.26 -3.44 30.81
N GLY A 386 -2.58 -3.41 30.83
CA GLY A 386 -3.33 -3.00 32.02
C GLY A 386 -3.09 -3.90 33.24
N ARG A 387 -2.72 -5.16 32.99
CA ARG A 387 -2.38 -6.11 34.05
C ARG A 387 -0.91 -6.00 34.54
N ALA A 388 0.00 -5.53 33.68
CA ALA A 388 1.41 -5.38 34.02
C ALA A 388 1.74 -4.08 34.79
N THR A 389 0.84 -3.10 34.76
CA THR A 389 1.00 -1.78 35.40
C THR A 389 0.09 -1.60 36.63
N ALA A 390 -0.71 -2.60 37.02
CA ALA A 390 -1.44 -2.56 38.27
C ALA A 390 -0.45 -2.75 39.42
N PRO A 391 -0.31 -1.79 40.36
CA PRO A 391 0.54 -1.98 41.54
C PRO A 391 -0.02 -3.15 42.37
N ARG A 392 0.87 -4.08 42.74
CA ARG A 392 0.59 -5.12 43.71
C ARG A 392 0.49 -4.52 45.13
#